data_18f826bc6175c54b36a4d52e8546b863
#
_entry.id   18f826bc6175c54b36a4d52e8546b863
#
_cell.length_a   1.000
_cell.length_b   1.000
_cell.length_c   1.000
_cell.angle_alpha   90.00
_cell.angle_beta   90.00
_cell.angle_gamma   90.00
#
_symmetry.space_group_name_H-M   'P 1'
#
loop_
_entity.id
_entity.type
_entity.pdbx_description
1 polymer ?
#
loop_
_entity_poly.entity_id
_entity_poly.type
_entity_poly.pdbx_seq_one_letter_code
_entity_poly.pdbx_strand_id
1 'polypeptide(L)'
;MSTKASTSFARGNFRYGLALQMISMQIYQDNSSGYAADFGISWQMNKVITLSGSALNLGKMNNFRNQRPRLPTRYIGHASYRKDNGHIFLSMEKNELIEKPLFYLGSTFKKDKIFFGATGMFNDKTKSLLAGIGMSFGIYTFSYGFQYGNQDIGFPQIIDISFRLP
;
A
#
# COMPACT_ATOMS: atom_id res chain seq x y z
N MET A 1 -11.77 8.68 -12.91
CA MET A 1 -12.47 7.42 -12.55
C MET A 1 -11.56 6.24 -12.83
N SER A 2 -11.54 5.20 -12.01
CA SER A 2 -10.82 3.96 -12.31
C SER A 2 -11.66 2.76 -11.95
N THR A 3 -11.54 1.69 -12.74
CA THR A 3 -12.18 0.40 -12.49
C THR A 3 -11.09 -0.66 -12.47
N LYS A 4 -11.10 -1.51 -11.45
CA LYS A 4 -10.08 -2.54 -11.26
C LYS A 4 -10.74 -3.90 -11.01
N ALA A 5 -10.28 -4.90 -11.73
CA ALA A 5 -10.62 -6.31 -11.49
C ALA A 5 -9.36 -7.04 -11.05
N SER A 6 -9.48 -7.93 -10.05
CA SER A 6 -8.33 -8.67 -9.53
C SER A 6 -8.70 -10.11 -9.22
N THR A 7 -7.70 -10.98 -9.32
CA THR A 7 -7.78 -12.39 -8.93
C THR A 7 -6.52 -12.78 -8.17
N SER A 8 -6.64 -13.77 -7.30
CA SER A 8 -5.51 -14.36 -6.61
C SER A 8 -5.66 -15.86 -6.47
N PHE A 9 -4.54 -16.56 -6.45
CA PHE A 9 -4.50 -18.00 -6.22
C PHE A 9 -3.31 -18.37 -5.34
N ALA A 10 -3.43 -19.49 -4.64
CA ALA A 10 -2.41 -20.01 -3.76
C ALA A 10 -2.02 -21.43 -4.16
N ARG A 11 -0.73 -21.72 -4.11
CA ARG A 11 -0.20 -23.07 -4.33
C ARG A 11 0.94 -23.33 -3.35
N GLY A 12 0.72 -24.24 -2.43
CA GLY A 12 1.67 -24.49 -1.34
C GLY A 12 1.92 -23.23 -0.51
N ASN A 13 3.18 -22.86 -0.37
CA ASN A 13 3.61 -21.67 0.37
C ASN A 13 3.60 -20.38 -0.48
N PHE A 14 3.19 -20.44 -1.74
CA PHE A 14 3.16 -19.30 -2.63
C PHE A 14 1.74 -18.81 -2.84
N ARG A 15 1.60 -17.49 -2.91
CA ARG A 15 0.37 -16.78 -3.31
C ARG A 15 0.72 -15.82 -4.44
N TYR A 16 -0.14 -15.79 -5.45
CA TYR A 16 0.02 -14.96 -6.64
C TYR A 16 -1.20 -14.08 -6.79
N GLY A 17 -0.99 -12.85 -7.19
CA GLY A 17 -2.06 -11.91 -7.47
C GLY A 17 -1.86 -11.23 -8.82
N LEU A 18 -2.95 -11.05 -9.53
CA LEU A 18 -3.01 -10.30 -10.78
C LEU A 18 -4.20 -9.34 -10.70
N ALA A 19 -3.98 -8.10 -11.15
CA ALA A 19 -5.07 -7.17 -11.32
C ALA A 19 -4.95 -6.43 -12.66
N LEU A 20 -6.08 -6.11 -13.26
CA LEU A 20 -6.19 -5.28 -14.45
C LEU A 20 -7.01 -4.04 -14.08
N GLN A 21 -6.54 -2.88 -14.52
CA GLN A 21 -7.15 -1.61 -14.21
C GLN A 21 -7.37 -0.81 -15.50
N MET A 22 -8.57 -0.27 -15.65
CA MET A 22 -8.88 0.77 -16.62
C MET A 22 -8.94 2.11 -15.89
N ILE A 23 -8.30 3.11 -16.44
CA ILE A 23 -8.18 4.45 -15.88
C ILE A 23 -8.79 5.43 -16.87
N SER A 24 -9.67 6.30 -16.40
CA SER A 24 -10.22 7.41 -17.18
C SER A 24 -10.03 8.70 -16.39
N MET A 25 -9.43 9.68 -17.03
CA MET A 25 -9.18 11.01 -16.48
C MET A 25 -9.82 12.04 -17.39
N GLN A 26 -10.60 12.93 -16.81
CA GLN A 26 -11.21 14.06 -17.50
C GLN A 26 -10.79 15.34 -16.80
N ILE A 27 -10.29 16.31 -17.58
CA ILE A 27 -9.98 17.66 -17.11
C ILE A 27 -10.64 18.62 -18.09
N TYR A 28 -11.66 19.34 -17.63
CA TYR A 28 -12.54 20.15 -18.46
C TYR A 28 -13.17 19.32 -19.60
N GLN A 29 -12.90 19.65 -20.85
CA GLN A 29 -13.43 18.98 -22.05
C GLN A 29 -12.50 17.88 -22.60
N ASP A 30 -11.29 17.76 -22.04
CA ASP A 30 -10.32 16.78 -22.51
C ASP A 30 -10.40 15.49 -21.70
N ASN A 31 -10.36 14.37 -22.41
CA ASN A 31 -10.39 13.03 -21.84
C ASN A 31 -9.11 12.28 -22.16
N SER A 32 -8.62 11.52 -21.22
CA SER A 32 -7.60 10.51 -21.42
C SER A 32 -8.00 9.22 -20.75
N SER A 33 -7.76 8.13 -21.41
CA SER A 33 -7.97 6.79 -20.85
C SER A 33 -6.69 5.99 -20.90
N GLY A 34 -6.61 4.97 -20.08
CA GLY A 34 -5.44 4.09 -20.05
C GLY A 34 -5.78 2.76 -19.41
N TYR A 35 -4.81 1.88 -19.43
CA TYR A 35 -4.88 0.59 -18.78
C TYR A 35 -3.58 0.30 -18.04
N ALA A 36 -3.68 -0.45 -16.96
CA ALA A 36 -2.56 -0.93 -16.19
C ALA A 36 -2.81 -2.35 -15.69
N ALA A 37 -1.73 -3.06 -15.46
CA ALA A 37 -1.73 -4.35 -14.80
C ALA A 37 -0.88 -4.26 -13.52
N ASP A 38 -1.32 -4.96 -12.48
CA ASP A 38 -0.57 -5.16 -11.25
C ASP A 38 -0.28 -6.65 -11.10
N PHE A 39 0.92 -6.98 -10.67
CA PHE A 39 1.34 -8.33 -10.37
C PHE A 39 1.94 -8.40 -8.97
N GLY A 40 1.65 -9.46 -8.23
CA GLY A 40 2.20 -9.70 -6.92
C GLY A 40 2.48 -11.17 -6.66
N ILE A 41 3.54 -11.43 -5.92
CA ILE A 41 3.91 -12.76 -5.41
C ILE A 41 4.23 -12.66 -3.92
N SER A 42 3.79 -13.65 -3.16
CA SER A 42 4.12 -13.79 -1.76
C SER A 42 4.54 -15.23 -1.47
N TRP A 43 5.63 -15.39 -0.74
CA TRP A 43 6.16 -16.66 -0.29
C TRP A 43 6.20 -16.72 1.23
N GLN A 44 5.44 -17.64 1.78
CA GLN A 44 5.46 -17.94 3.21
C GLN A 44 6.58 -18.95 3.50
N MET A 45 7.76 -18.44 3.87
CA MET A 45 8.94 -19.27 4.16
C MET A 45 8.66 -20.27 5.31
N ASN A 46 7.97 -19.78 6.35
CA ASN A 46 7.56 -20.58 7.49
C ASN A 46 6.32 -19.95 8.16
N LYS A 47 5.90 -20.44 9.33
CA LYS A 47 4.71 -19.94 10.04
C LYS A 47 4.78 -18.47 10.45
N VAL A 48 5.98 -17.88 10.52
CA VAL A 48 6.20 -16.53 11.05
C VAL A 48 6.79 -15.56 10.02
N ILE A 49 7.49 -16.04 8.98
CA ILE A 49 8.18 -15.21 7.98
C ILE A 49 7.48 -15.28 6.64
N THR A 50 7.19 -14.13 6.08
CA THR A 50 6.65 -13.96 4.73
C THR A 50 7.50 -12.96 3.96
N LEU A 51 7.87 -13.31 2.73
CA LEU A 51 8.50 -12.43 1.75
C LEU A 51 7.51 -12.18 0.62
N SER A 52 7.46 -10.96 0.12
CA SER A 52 6.62 -10.65 -1.04
C SER A 52 7.23 -9.58 -1.92
N GLY A 53 6.80 -9.60 -3.18
CA GLY A 53 7.15 -8.61 -4.18
C GLY A 53 5.96 -8.27 -5.05
N SER A 54 5.89 -7.03 -5.50
CA SER A 54 4.86 -6.60 -6.45
C SER A 54 5.40 -5.57 -7.44
N ALA A 55 4.82 -5.59 -8.63
CA ALA A 55 4.95 -4.58 -9.66
C ALA A 55 3.57 -4.02 -9.95
N LEU A 56 3.41 -2.72 -9.79
CA LEU A 56 2.13 -2.02 -9.87
C LEU A 56 2.15 -0.99 -10.99
N ASN A 57 0.98 -0.74 -11.57
CA ASN A 57 0.77 0.25 -12.64
C ASN A 57 1.61 -0.03 -13.90
N LEU A 58 1.80 -1.31 -14.25
CA LEU A 58 2.43 -1.71 -15.51
C LEU A 58 1.48 -1.41 -16.66
N GLY A 59 1.59 -0.22 -17.27
CA GLY A 59 0.62 0.18 -18.28
C GLY A 59 0.90 1.52 -18.93
N LYS A 60 -0.09 2.01 -19.67
CA LYS A 60 0.00 3.24 -20.45
C LYS A 60 -1.30 4.03 -20.38
N MET A 61 -1.16 5.35 -20.42
CA MET A 61 -2.25 6.29 -20.69
C MET A 61 -2.23 6.69 -22.17
N ASN A 62 -3.38 6.96 -22.74
CA ASN A 62 -3.51 7.61 -24.03
C ASN A 62 -3.09 9.08 -23.93
N ASN A 63 -2.88 9.72 -25.08
CA ASN A 63 -2.53 11.13 -25.09
C ASN A 63 -3.64 11.98 -24.48
N PHE A 64 -3.24 12.92 -23.66
CA PHE A 64 -4.04 14.00 -23.16
C PHE A 64 -3.59 15.27 -23.88
N ARG A 65 -4.35 15.71 -24.90
CA ARG A 65 -3.88 16.69 -25.90
C ARG A 65 -2.57 16.21 -26.54
N ASN A 66 -1.51 17.01 -26.40
CA ASN A 66 -0.19 16.71 -26.95
C ASN A 66 0.77 16.03 -25.96
N GLN A 67 0.29 15.67 -24.77
CA GLN A 67 1.11 15.04 -23.74
C GLN A 67 0.50 13.69 -23.33
N ARG A 68 1.35 12.73 -23.07
CA ARG A 68 0.95 11.44 -22.52
C ARG A 68 1.19 11.45 -21.00
N PRO A 69 0.14 11.40 -20.18
CA PRO A 69 0.31 11.24 -18.74
C PRO A 69 1.05 9.93 -18.44
N ARG A 70 2.04 9.98 -17.56
CA ARG A 70 2.76 8.78 -17.14
C ARG A 70 2.01 8.12 -15.99
N LEU A 71 1.83 6.82 -16.05
CA LEU A 71 1.45 6.01 -14.90
C LEU A 71 2.74 5.64 -14.17
N PRO A 72 2.92 6.08 -12.92
CA PRO A 72 4.14 5.77 -12.19
C PRO A 72 4.20 4.28 -11.86
N THR A 73 5.05 3.56 -12.56
CA THR A 73 5.32 2.15 -12.24
C THR A 73 5.99 2.07 -10.87
N ARG A 74 5.51 1.15 -10.02
CA ARG A 74 6.01 0.95 -8.66
C ARG A 74 6.43 -0.49 -8.48
N TYR A 75 7.62 -0.70 -7.95
CA TYR A 75 8.14 -2.01 -7.52
C TYR A 75 8.26 -2.01 -6.01
N ILE A 76 7.67 -2.99 -5.35
CA ILE A 76 7.65 -3.09 -3.91
C ILE A 76 8.18 -4.45 -3.51
N GLY A 77 9.22 -4.46 -2.67
CA GLY A 77 9.71 -5.62 -1.94
C GLY A 77 9.26 -5.52 -0.48
N HIS A 78 8.86 -6.62 0.13
CA HIS A 78 8.37 -6.63 1.49
C HIS A 78 8.79 -7.91 2.20
N ALA A 79 9.30 -7.77 3.42
CA ALA A 79 9.59 -8.86 4.33
C ALA A 79 8.84 -8.63 5.64
N SER A 80 8.21 -9.65 6.18
CA SER A 80 7.49 -9.54 7.44
C SER A 80 7.73 -10.73 8.35
N TYR A 81 7.74 -10.44 9.63
CA TYR A 81 7.79 -11.38 10.73
C TYR A 81 6.56 -11.22 11.60
N ARG A 82 5.79 -12.28 11.76
CA ARG A 82 4.57 -12.29 12.56
C ARG A 82 4.65 -13.42 13.57
N LYS A 83 4.58 -13.08 14.86
CA LYS A 83 4.54 -14.05 15.95
C LYS A 83 3.55 -13.57 17.01
N ASP A 84 2.68 -14.46 17.44
CA ASP A 84 1.64 -14.18 18.43
C ASP A 84 0.84 -12.92 18.07
N ASN A 85 0.94 -11.91 18.89
CA ASN A 85 0.24 -10.63 18.76
C ASN A 85 1.06 -9.55 18.03
N GLY A 86 2.30 -9.84 17.70
CA GLY A 86 3.25 -8.89 17.09
C GLY A 86 3.47 -9.14 15.61
N HIS A 87 3.63 -8.07 14.86
CA HIS A 87 3.99 -8.08 13.45
C HIS A 87 5.01 -6.98 13.20
N ILE A 88 6.16 -7.32 12.65
CA ILE A 88 7.21 -6.39 12.23
C ILE A 88 7.39 -6.56 10.74
N PHE A 89 7.62 -5.49 10.02
CA PHE A 89 7.85 -5.53 8.59
C PHE A 89 8.89 -4.51 8.12
N LEU A 90 9.55 -4.86 7.04
CA LEU A 90 10.43 -4.02 6.26
C LEU A 90 9.93 -4.03 4.81
N SER A 91 9.81 -2.85 4.21
CA SER A 91 9.47 -2.73 2.79
C SER A 91 10.41 -1.76 2.10
N MET A 92 10.63 -2.00 0.82
CA MET A 92 11.33 -1.09 -0.07
C MET A 92 10.44 -0.84 -1.29
N GLU A 93 10.26 0.42 -1.62
CA GLU A 93 9.53 0.85 -2.81
C GLU A 93 10.45 1.61 -3.76
N LYS A 94 10.49 1.19 -5.01
CA LYS A 94 11.05 1.95 -6.13
C LYS A 94 9.90 2.43 -7.00
N ASN A 95 9.85 3.74 -7.25
CA ASN A 95 8.84 4.39 -8.06
C ASN A 95 9.55 5.22 -9.13
N GLU A 96 9.01 5.25 -10.34
CA GLU A 96 9.58 6.04 -11.45
C GLU A 96 9.63 7.55 -11.18
N LEU A 97 8.73 8.06 -10.32
CA LEU A 97 8.69 9.48 -9.95
C LEU A 97 9.67 9.84 -8.84
N ILE A 98 10.28 8.85 -8.19
CA ILE A 98 11.17 9.03 -7.05
C ILE A 98 12.55 8.55 -7.43
N GLU A 99 13.52 9.44 -7.35
CA GLU A 99 14.90 9.19 -7.74
C GLU A 99 15.53 8.03 -6.95
N LYS A 100 15.33 8.02 -5.62
CA LYS A 100 15.85 6.99 -4.71
C LYS A 100 14.73 6.18 -4.06
N PRO A 101 14.96 4.88 -3.78
CA PRO A 101 13.96 4.04 -3.14
C PRO A 101 13.48 4.62 -1.80
N LEU A 102 12.22 4.37 -1.48
CA LEU A 102 11.64 4.59 -0.15
C LEU A 102 11.72 3.29 0.65
N PHE A 103 12.14 3.42 1.89
CA PHE A 103 12.16 2.32 2.85
C PHE A 103 11.09 2.55 3.91
N TYR A 104 10.45 1.48 4.33
CA TYR A 104 9.45 1.46 5.38
C TYR A 104 9.85 0.41 6.40
N LEU A 105 9.94 0.80 7.66
CA LEU A 105 10.09 -0.10 8.78
C LEU A 105 8.93 0.13 9.73
N GLY A 106 8.18 -0.92 10.02
CA GLY A 106 7.02 -0.78 10.85
C GLY A 106 6.76 -1.98 11.73
N SER A 107 5.93 -1.74 12.73
CA SER A 107 5.43 -2.78 13.62
C SER A 107 3.98 -2.54 13.96
N THR A 108 3.25 -3.62 14.18
CA THR A 108 1.91 -3.58 14.76
C THR A 108 1.83 -4.59 15.90
N PHE A 109 1.06 -4.26 16.91
CA PHE A 109 0.79 -5.12 18.03
C PHE A 109 -0.71 -5.13 18.30
N LYS A 110 -1.26 -6.31 18.56
CA LYS A 110 -2.67 -6.50 18.89
C LYS A 110 -2.80 -7.22 20.21
N LYS A 111 -3.55 -6.66 21.12
CA LYS A 111 -3.92 -7.31 22.39
C LYS A 111 -5.43 -7.24 22.55
N ASP A 112 -6.07 -8.39 22.52
CA ASP A 112 -7.53 -8.52 22.60
C ASP A 112 -8.23 -7.68 21.51
N LYS A 113 -8.91 -6.63 21.93
CA LYS A 113 -9.68 -5.72 21.09
C LYS A 113 -8.89 -4.49 20.64
N ILE A 114 -7.72 -4.23 21.23
CA ILE A 114 -6.90 -3.05 20.98
C ILE A 114 -5.74 -3.44 20.07
N PHE A 115 -5.45 -2.58 19.12
CA PHE A 115 -4.25 -2.69 18.28
C PHE A 115 -3.58 -1.32 18.15
N PHE A 116 -2.28 -1.32 18.03
CA PHE A 116 -1.50 -0.12 17.78
C PHE A 116 -0.35 -0.45 16.82
N GLY A 117 0.13 0.56 16.13
CA GLY A 117 1.22 0.39 15.20
C GLY A 117 1.97 1.68 14.94
N ALA A 118 3.20 1.51 14.48
CA ALA A 118 4.02 2.62 14.00
C ALA A 118 4.82 2.18 12.78
N THR A 119 5.06 3.11 11.86
CA THR A 119 5.84 2.90 10.64
C THR A 119 6.68 4.13 10.37
N GLY A 120 8.00 3.95 10.32
CA GLY A 120 8.93 4.92 9.76
C GLY A 120 9.01 4.75 8.24
N MET A 121 8.93 5.86 7.51
CA MET A 121 9.17 5.94 6.06
C MET A 121 10.37 6.86 5.84
N PHE A 122 11.35 6.41 5.07
CA PHE A 122 12.58 7.18 4.88
C PHE A 122 13.27 6.93 3.55
N ASN A 123 13.85 7.99 3.02
CA ASN A 123 14.91 8.01 2.01
C ASN A 123 15.80 9.24 2.29
N ASP A 124 16.66 9.63 1.36
CA ASP A 124 17.55 10.78 1.52
C ASP A 124 16.81 12.10 1.77
N LYS A 125 15.65 12.28 1.16
CA LYS A 125 14.88 13.55 1.16
C LYS A 125 13.67 13.51 2.07
N THR A 126 13.12 12.32 2.30
CA THR A 126 11.86 12.13 3.02
C THR A 126 12.09 11.32 4.28
N LYS A 127 11.63 11.85 5.39
CA LYS A 127 11.56 11.13 6.67
C LYS A 127 10.18 11.39 7.26
N SER A 128 9.44 10.34 7.55
CA SER A 128 8.16 10.48 8.25
C SER A 128 7.90 9.29 9.16
N LEU A 129 7.15 9.56 10.21
CA LEU A 129 6.65 8.58 11.17
C LEU A 129 5.13 8.58 11.09
N LEU A 130 4.55 7.41 10.86
CA LEU A 130 3.11 7.17 10.99
C LEU A 130 2.91 6.37 12.27
N ALA A 131 1.94 6.75 13.08
CA ALA A 131 1.54 5.95 14.23
C ALA A 131 0.03 5.96 14.39
N GLY A 132 -0.50 4.92 15.01
CA GLY A 132 -1.94 4.81 15.18
C GLY A 132 -2.33 3.78 16.23
N ILE A 133 -3.54 3.95 16.70
CA ILE A 133 -4.21 3.05 17.65
C ILE A 133 -5.61 2.76 17.14
N GLY A 134 -6.10 1.57 17.40
CA GLY A 134 -7.47 1.21 17.08
C GLY A 134 -8.05 0.20 18.05
N MET A 135 -9.36 0.04 17.96
CA MET A 135 -10.11 -0.83 18.85
C MET A 135 -11.29 -1.45 18.10
N SER A 136 -11.53 -2.75 18.34
CA SER A 136 -12.62 -3.51 17.74
C SER A 136 -13.66 -3.91 18.77
N PHE A 137 -14.94 -3.63 18.48
CA PHE A 137 -16.10 -4.00 19.28
C PHE A 137 -17.14 -4.69 18.41
N GLY A 138 -17.29 -5.98 18.59
CA GLY A 138 -18.22 -6.76 17.76
C GLY A 138 -17.89 -6.61 16.29
N ILE A 139 -18.83 -6.06 15.53
CA ILE A 139 -18.67 -5.80 14.09
C ILE A 139 -17.94 -4.47 13.77
N TYR A 140 -17.79 -3.58 14.74
CA TYR A 140 -17.22 -2.25 14.55
C TYR A 140 -15.73 -2.22 14.86
N THR A 141 -14.97 -1.46 14.08
CA THR A 141 -13.58 -1.13 14.36
C THR A 141 -13.39 0.37 14.20
N PHE A 142 -12.81 0.99 15.21
CA PHE A 142 -12.44 2.40 15.23
C PHE A 142 -10.92 2.49 15.22
N SER A 143 -10.37 3.37 14.40
CA SER A 143 -8.95 3.66 14.43
C SER A 143 -8.65 5.14 14.24
N TYR A 144 -7.57 5.55 14.88
CA TYR A 144 -7.01 6.89 14.78
C TYR A 144 -5.53 6.77 14.46
N GLY A 145 -5.08 7.54 13.50
CA GLY A 145 -3.69 7.61 13.11
C GLY A 145 -3.24 9.03 12.82
N PHE A 146 -1.94 9.23 12.92
CA PHE A 146 -1.30 10.48 12.57
C PHE A 146 0.01 10.24 11.84
N GLN A 147 0.41 11.24 11.07
CA GLN A 147 1.70 11.26 10.39
C GLN A 147 2.48 12.51 10.80
N TYR A 148 3.75 12.32 11.10
CA TYR A 148 4.72 13.40 11.33
C TYR A 148 5.90 13.21 10.37
N GLY A 149 6.36 14.27 9.74
CA GLY A 149 7.47 14.17 8.78
C GLY A 149 8.10 15.51 8.42
N ASN A 150 9.18 15.46 7.68
CA ASN A 150 9.98 16.61 7.26
C ASN A 150 9.49 17.28 5.95
N GLN A 151 8.27 16.99 5.51
CA GLN A 151 7.75 17.49 4.22
C GLN A 151 6.93 18.76 4.33
N ASP A 152 6.87 19.39 5.51
CA ASP A 152 6.10 20.63 5.79
C ASP A 152 4.61 20.56 5.41
N ILE A 153 4.04 19.32 5.36
CA ILE A 153 2.63 19.09 5.05
C ILE A 153 1.74 19.24 6.30
N GLY A 154 2.30 19.73 7.40
CA GLY A 154 1.61 19.81 8.69
C GLY A 154 1.58 18.45 9.42
N PHE A 155 0.50 18.20 10.13
CA PHE A 155 0.29 17.02 10.96
C PHE A 155 -1.00 16.29 10.52
N PRO A 156 -0.94 15.53 9.42
CA PRO A 156 -2.11 14.79 8.93
C PRO A 156 -2.64 13.80 9.95
N GLN A 157 -3.95 13.78 10.13
CA GLN A 157 -4.66 12.89 11.03
C GLN A 157 -5.70 12.10 10.22
N ILE A 158 -5.90 10.84 10.57
CA ILE A 158 -6.86 9.96 9.94
C ILE A 158 -7.71 9.32 11.01
N ILE A 159 -9.02 9.43 10.86
CA ILE A 159 -10.01 8.66 11.63
C ILE A 159 -10.68 7.70 10.67
N ASP A 160 -10.69 6.43 11.02
CA ASP A 160 -11.38 5.39 10.27
C ASP A 160 -12.39 4.68 11.16
N ILE A 161 -13.56 4.46 10.61
CA ILE A 161 -14.64 3.68 11.22
C ILE A 161 -15.05 2.63 10.19
N SER A 162 -14.81 1.38 10.51
CA SER A 162 -15.19 0.27 9.65
C SER A 162 -16.14 -0.70 10.36
N PHE A 163 -16.97 -1.37 9.58
CA PHE A 163 -17.87 -2.40 10.09
C PHE A 163 -17.84 -3.61 9.17
N ARG A 164 -17.91 -4.79 9.76
CA ARG A 164 -17.97 -6.05 9.05
C ARG A 164 -19.41 -6.54 9.06
N LEU A 165 -20.00 -6.66 7.86
CA LEU A 165 -21.28 -7.35 7.69
C LEU A 165 -21.10 -8.86 7.90
N PRO A 166 -22.08 -9.54 8.49
CA PRO A 166 -22.07 -11.00 8.65
C PRO A 166 -22.13 -11.74 7.33
#